data_719831de3f3edcc45e8c650bc35f5cb8
#
_entry.id   719831de3f3edcc45e8c650bc35f5cb8
#
_cell.length_a   1.000
_cell.length_b   1.000
_cell.length_c   1.000
_cell.angle_alpha   90.00
_cell.angle_beta   90.00
_cell.angle_gamma   90.00
#
_symmetry.space_group_name_H-M   'P 1'
#
loop_
_entity.id
_entity.type
_entity.pdbx_description
1 polymer ?
#
loop_
_entity_poly.entity_id
_entity_poly.type
_entity_poly.pdbx_seq_one_letter_code
_entity_poly.pdbx_strand_id
1 'polypeptide(L)'
;MYTHAMWGTIARRDHLHITKNFWCTCARCADTTEFGSNFSTIYDDGHPILPIDPLDSESDWLCEKTGMKRTAQEIKLQLSQIGQELEEVTAKGTVDDAEAFLEKYKKILHPNHYHMTTCKHNLLQMYGRTEVFLIQDIDEEQLMRKAELCREHLEVIHIIDPHKIRLMIFAAAAHFELHLPLLQISKRKWEAGTISTEEFRFESSFRCAILAFLIIPGRS
;
A
#
# COMPACT_ATOMS: atom_id res chain seq x y z
N MET A 1 -1.47 20.29 1.80
CA MET A 1 -0.34 19.34 1.83
C MET A 1 0.55 19.64 0.65
N TYR A 2 1.87 19.75 0.84
CA TYR A 2 2.79 20.15 -0.24
C TYR A 2 3.40 18.98 -1.02
N THR A 3 3.22 17.74 -0.53
CA THR A 3 3.69 16.50 -1.17
C THR A 3 2.75 15.35 -0.87
N HIS A 4 2.82 14.27 -1.65
CA HIS A 4 1.97 13.11 -1.47
C HIS A 4 2.44 12.24 -0.30
N ALA A 5 1.56 11.95 0.65
CA ALA A 5 1.93 11.21 1.86
C ALA A 5 2.28 9.73 1.60
N MET A 6 1.81 9.16 0.47
CA MET A 6 2.11 7.79 0.02
C MET A 6 3.40 7.70 -0.83
N TRP A 7 4.22 8.74 -0.87
CA TRP A 7 5.55 8.66 -1.45
C TRP A 7 6.60 8.32 -0.40
N GLY A 8 7.68 7.65 -0.81
CA GLY A 8 8.85 7.38 0.01
C GLY A 8 9.62 8.67 0.36
N THR A 9 10.49 8.59 1.36
CA THR A 9 11.20 9.77 1.90
C THR A 9 12.00 10.51 0.83
N ILE A 10 12.76 9.80 -0.02
CA ILE A 10 13.53 10.44 -1.11
C ILE A 10 12.59 11.25 -2.01
N ALA A 11 11.57 10.63 -2.58
CA ALA A 11 10.66 11.29 -3.52
C ALA A 11 9.93 12.49 -2.89
N ARG A 12 9.53 12.40 -1.60
CA ARG A 12 8.90 13.51 -0.89
C ARG A 12 9.86 14.69 -0.71
N ARG A 13 11.11 14.41 -0.31
CA ARG A 13 12.10 15.46 -0.03
C ARG A 13 12.55 16.14 -1.31
N ASP A 14 12.82 15.38 -2.37
CA ASP A 14 13.19 15.90 -3.69
C ASP A 14 12.06 16.77 -4.25
N HIS A 15 10.81 16.32 -4.20
CA HIS A 15 9.67 17.11 -4.65
C HIS A 15 9.53 18.44 -3.88
N LEU A 16 9.70 18.41 -2.55
CA LEU A 16 9.64 19.63 -1.73
C LEU A 16 10.79 20.57 -2.02
N HIS A 17 11.98 20.05 -2.26
CA HIS A 17 13.13 20.86 -2.64
C HIS A 17 12.91 21.54 -3.99
N ILE A 18 12.49 20.78 -5.00
CA ILE A 18 12.28 21.30 -6.36
C ILE A 18 11.11 22.30 -6.40
N THR A 19 9.99 22.00 -5.74
CA THR A 19 8.75 22.79 -5.88
C THR A 19 8.58 23.87 -4.83
N LYS A 20 9.24 23.75 -3.67
CA LYS A 20 9.07 24.62 -2.50
C LYS A 20 10.38 25.15 -1.93
N ASN A 21 11.50 24.76 -2.53
CA ASN A 21 12.85 25.22 -2.18
C ASN A 21 13.24 24.96 -0.71
N PHE A 22 12.82 23.84 -0.14
CA PHE A 22 13.27 23.41 1.19
C PHE A 22 13.39 21.89 1.31
N TRP A 23 14.31 21.43 2.18
CA TRP A 23 14.48 20.03 2.56
C TRP A 23 13.68 19.72 3.82
N CYS A 24 12.75 18.78 3.75
CA CYS A 24 11.96 18.36 4.92
C CYS A 24 12.82 17.58 5.92
N THR A 25 12.78 17.99 7.19
CA THR A 25 13.48 17.34 8.32
C THR A 25 12.51 16.82 9.39
N CYS A 26 11.24 16.55 9.02
CA CYS A 26 10.27 16.05 9.99
C CYS A 26 10.64 14.65 10.50
N ALA A 27 10.06 14.24 11.63
CA ALA A 27 10.34 12.95 12.28
C ALA A 27 10.25 11.76 11.31
N ARG A 28 9.26 11.73 10.39
CA ARG A 28 9.16 10.67 9.40
C ARG A 28 10.31 10.68 8.38
N CYS A 29 10.80 11.85 7.96
CA CYS A 29 11.93 11.93 7.03
C CYS A 29 13.27 11.63 7.70
N ALA A 30 13.38 11.86 9.01
CA ALA A 30 14.57 11.58 9.81
C ALA A 30 14.67 10.11 10.25
N ASP A 31 13.59 9.34 10.12
CA ASP A 31 13.55 7.92 10.46
C ASP A 31 13.78 7.07 9.21
N THR A 32 14.85 6.28 9.19
CA THR A 32 15.22 5.40 8.07
C THR A 32 14.16 4.38 7.73
N THR A 33 13.34 3.96 8.73
CA THR A 33 12.26 2.99 8.58
C THR A 33 10.89 3.64 8.36
N GLU A 34 10.80 4.97 8.42
CA GLU A 34 9.54 5.74 8.36
C GLU A 34 8.50 5.22 9.37
N PHE A 35 8.84 5.29 10.66
CA PHE A 35 8.04 4.81 11.81
C PHE A 35 7.86 3.28 11.85
N GLY A 36 8.84 2.52 11.36
CA GLY A 36 8.77 1.06 11.29
C GLY A 36 7.87 0.54 10.16
N SER A 37 7.32 1.43 9.33
CA SER A 37 6.55 1.01 8.15
C SER A 37 7.43 0.38 7.07
N ASN A 38 8.74 0.67 7.08
CA ASN A 38 9.68 0.25 6.05
C ASN A 38 9.30 0.72 4.63
N PHE A 39 8.69 1.89 4.55
CA PHE A 39 8.05 2.40 3.34
C PHE A 39 9.02 2.76 2.21
N SER A 40 10.30 2.96 2.53
CA SER A 40 11.39 3.14 1.56
C SER A 40 12.45 2.04 1.63
N THR A 41 12.24 0.97 2.41
CA THR A 41 13.20 -0.09 2.64
C THR A 41 13.34 -0.99 1.41
N ILE A 42 14.57 -1.23 0.98
CA ILE A 42 14.92 -2.22 -0.04
C ILE A 42 15.64 -3.40 0.60
N TYR A 43 15.68 -4.52 -0.10
CA TYR A 43 16.40 -5.71 0.32
C TYR A 43 17.59 -6.00 -0.59
N ASP A 44 18.61 -6.56 0.01
CA ASP A 44 19.71 -7.24 -0.66
C ASP A 44 19.93 -8.59 0.03
N ASP A 45 19.87 -9.65 -0.74
CA ASP A 45 19.93 -11.03 -0.24
C ASP A 45 19.04 -11.29 1.00
N GLY A 46 17.82 -10.74 0.98
CA GLY A 46 16.83 -10.87 2.05
C GLY A 46 17.09 -10.01 3.29
N HIS A 47 18.08 -9.11 3.25
CA HIS A 47 18.39 -8.21 4.36
C HIS A 47 18.10 -6.76 3.99
N PRO A 48 17.53 -5.96 4.94
CA PRO A 48 17.21 -4.57 4.67
C PRO A 48 18.49 -3.74 4.46
N ILE A 49 18.44 -2.89 3.43
CA ILE A 49 19.40 -1.82 3.19
C ILE A 49 18.68 -0.50 3.43
N LEU A 50 19.27 0.33 4.27
CA LEU A 50 18.72 1.61 4.68
C LEU A 50 19.75 2.73 4.47
N PRO A 51 19.30 3.98 4.24
CA PRO A 51 20.23 5.11 4.15
C PRO A 51 20.96 5.31 5.47
N ILE A 52 22.25 5.60 5.43
CA ILE A 52 23.06 5.91 6.63
C ILE A 52 22.54 7.21 7.26
N ASP A 53 22.29 8.23 6.44
CA ASP A 53 21.60 9.46 6.84
C ASP A 53 20.40 9.70 5.91
N PRO A 54 19.15 9.52 6.37
CA PRO A 54 17.96 9.73 5.56
C PRO A 54 17.70 11.21 5.24
N LEU A 55 18.38 12.14 5.91
CA LEU A 55 18.30 13.57 5.67
C LEU A 55 19.33 14.09 4.66
N ASP A 56 20.31 13.27 4.29
CA ASP A 56 21.24 13.56 3.20
C ASP A 56 20.82 12.78 1.95
N SER A 57 20.49 13.48 0.87
CA SER A 57 20.07 12.88 -0.40
C SER A 57 21.19 12.12 -1.12
N GLU A 58 22.44 12.37 -0.76
CA GLU A 58 23.63 11.73 -1.35
C GLU A 58 24.26 10.68 -0.40
N SER A 59 23.61 10.43 0.76
CA SER A 59 24.07 9.43 1.72
C SER A 59 24.06 8.03 1.13
N ASP A 60 25.13 7.30 1.37
CA ASP A 60 25.19 5.87 1.06
C ASP A 60 24.17 5.07 1.86
N TRP A 61 23.80 3.91 1.33
CA TRP A 61 22.92 2.95 1.96
C TRP A 61 23.71 1.76 2.48
N LEU A 62 23.35 1.28 3.65
CA LEU A 62 24.07 0.23 4.38
C LEU A 62 23.13 -0.91 4.78
N CYS A 63 23.55 -2.13 4.53
CA CYS A 63 22.99 -3.31 5.19
C CYS A 63 23.83 -3.57 6.47
N GLU A 64 23.24 -3.34 7.64
CA GLU A 64 23.94 -3.55 8.92
C GLU A 64 24.36 -5.02 9.13
N LYS A 65 23.60 -5.96 8.56
CA LYS A 65 23.85 -7.40 8.75
C LYS A 65 24.99 -7.93 7.90
N THR A 66 25.10 -7.50 6.64
CA THR A 66 26.12 -7.99 5.71
C THR A 66 27.30 -7.03 5.57
N GLY A 67 27.15 -5.78 6.02
CA GLY A 67 28.13 -4.71 5.79
C GLY A 67 28.14 -4.19 4.36
N MET A 68 27.23 -4.67 3.49
CA MET A 68 27.15 -4.20 2.11
C MET A 68 26.74 -2.74 2.06
N LYS A 69 27.45 -1.97 1.22
CA LYS A 69 27.14 -0.56 0.95
C LYS A 69 26.74 -0.38 -0.51
N ARG A 70 25.79 0.51 -0.73
CA ARG A 70 25.37 0.98 -2.05
C ARG A 70 25.29 2.49 -2.06
N THR A 71 25.69 3.09 -3.16
CA THR A 71 25.63 4.55 -3.29
C THR A 71 24.19 5.04 -3.45
N ALA A 72 23.93 6.30 -3.01
CA ALA A 72 22.63 6.95 -3.22
C ALA A 72 22.24 6.94 -4.71
N GLN A 73 23.19 7.11 -5.62
CA GLN A 73 22.95 7.14 -7.06
C GLN A 73 22.45 5.79 -7.59
N GLU A 74 23.06 4.67 -7.18
CA GLU A 74 22.62 3.33 -7.56
C GLU A 74 21.20 3.04 -7.08
N ILE A 75 20.87 3.43 -5.84
CA ILE A 75 19.54 3.26 -5.27
C ILE A 75 18.51 4.11 -6.01
N LYS A 76 18.80 5.40 -6.23
CA LYS A 76 17.92 6.30 -6.98
C LYS A 76 17.64 5.79 -8.40
N LEU A 77 18.67 5.30 -9.09
CA LEU A 77 18.53 4.72 -10.43
C LEU A 77 17.64 3.47 -10.40
N GLN A 78 17.89 2.54 -9.47
CA GLN A 78 17.08 1.33 -9.32
C GLN A 78 15.61 1.66 -9.01
N LEU A 79 15.35 2.54 -8.05
CA LEU A 79 13.99 2.95 -7.69
C LEU A 79 13.28 3.68 -8.82
N SER A 80 14.00 4.49 -9.62
CA SER A 80 13.46 5.14 -10.80
C SER A 80 13.04 4.12 -11.87
N GLN A 81 13.86 3.10 -12.14
CA GLN A 81 13.53 2.03 -13.09
C GLN A 81 12.31 1.22 -12.64
N ILE A 82 12.23 0.90 -11.34
CA ILE A 82 11.07 0.21 -10.78
C ILE A 82 9.81 1.08 -10.89
N GLY A 83 9.95 2.40 -10.65
CA GLY A 83 8.85 3.35 -10.79
C GLY A 83 8.33 3.44 -12.23
N GLN A 84 9.22 3.48 -13.23
CA GLN A 84 8.83 3.48 -14.64
C GLN A 84 8.09 2.20 -15.03
N GLU A 85 8.57 1.03 -14.60
CA GLU A 85 7.88 -0.24 -14.85
C GLU A 85 6.50 -0.27 -14.18
N LEU A 86 6.37 0.27 -12.96
CA LEU A 86 5.09 0.39 -12.28
C LEU A 86 4.10 1.30 -13.03
N GLU A 87 4.59 2.38 -13.62
CA GLU A 87 3.76 3.25 -14.47
C GLU A 87 3.26 2.51 -15.71
N GLU A 88 4.12 1.71 -16.38
CA GLU A 88 3.74 0.87 -17.50
C GLU A 88 2.69 -0.18 -17.12
N VAL A 89 2.89 -0.89 -16.00
CA VAL A 89 1.94 -1.86 -15.44
C VAL A 89 0.60 -1.19 -15.12
N THR A 90 0.65 -0.01 -14.52
CA THR A 90 -0.57 0.76 -14.20
C THR A 90 -1.31 1.20 -15.46
N ALA A 91 -0.58 1.60 -16.51
CA ALA A 91 -1.16 2.00 -17.78
C ALA A 91 -1.83 0.83 -18.53
N LYS A 92 -1.28 -0.38 -18.43
CA LYS A 92 -1.92 -1.59 -18.97
C LYS A 92 -3.22 -1.93 -18.23
N GLY A 93 -3.27 -1.74 -16.91
CA GLY A 93 -4.48 -1.89 -16.11
C GLY A 93 -4.98 -3.33 -16.00
N THR A 94 -4.08 -4.33 -16.03
CA THR A 94 -4.45 -5.74 -15.87
C THR A 94 -4.04 -6.27 -14.49
N VAL A 95 -4.85 -7.18 -13.94
CA VAL A 95 -4.58 -7.85 -12.66
C VAL A 95 -3.30 -8.69 -12.76
N ASP A 96 -3.14 -9.42 -13.86
CA ASP A 96 -2.00 -10.32 -14.06
C ASP A 96 -0.66 -9.57 -14.11
N ASP A 97 -0.59 -8.45 -14.82
CA ASP A 97 0.62 -7.62 -14.88
C ASP A 97 0.94 -7.04 -13.48
N ALA A 98 -0.07 -6.63 -12.71
CA ALA A 98 0.13 -6.08 -11.37
C ALA A 98 0.59 -7.16 -10.36
N GLU A 99 0.00 -8.35 -10.38
CA GLU A 99 0.47 -9.48 -9.54
C GLU A 99 1.88 -9.93 -9.95
N ALA A 100 2.18 -9.97 -11.26
CA ALA A 100 3.53 -10.29 -11.75
C ALA A 100 4.57 -9.25 -11.28
N PHE A 101 4.20 -7.96 -11.24
CA PHE A 101 5.06 -6.91 -10.68
C PHE A 101 5.34 -7.15 -9.19
N LEU A 102 4.32 -7.44 -8.38
CA LEU A 102 4.49 -7.72 -6.95
C LEU A 102 5.40 -8.94 -6.73
N GLU A 103 5.19 -10.02 -7.49
CA GLU A 103 6.01 -11.23 -7.41
C GLU A 103 7.47 -10.98 -7.79
N LYS A 104 7.70 -10.20 -8.87
CA LYS A 104 9.05 -9.85 -9.35
C LYS A 104 9.85 -9.10 -8.30
N TYR A 105 9.21 -8.13 -7.61
CA TYR A 105 9.91 -7.23 -6.70
C TYR A 105 9.88 -7.61 -5.23
N LYS A 106 9.16 -8.67 -4.83
CA LYS A 106 9.03 -9.09 -3.42
C LYS A 106 10.35 -9.41 -2.71
N LYS A 107 11.42 -9.75 -3.46
CA LYS A 107 12.76 -10.02 -2.91
C LYS A 107 13.67 -8.80 -2.89
N ILE A 108 13.27 -7.73 -3.57
CA ILE A 108 14.06 -6.49 -3.74
C ILE A 108 13.48 -5.37 -2.89
N LEU A 109 12.16 -5.31 -2.79
CA LEU A 109 11.44 -4.27 -2.04
C LEU A 109 10.75 -4.88 -0.82
N HIS A 110 10.77 -4.12 0.29
CA HIS A 110 9.95 -4.49 1.45
C HIS A 110 8.46 -4.57 1.04
N PRO A 111 7.65 -5.49 1.60
CA PRO A 111 6.22 -5.60 1.26
C PRO A 111 5.43 -4.29 1.39
N ASN A 112 5.85 -3.41 2.30
CA ASN A 112 5.26 -2.08 2.50
C ASN A 112 5.96 -0.96 1.73
N HIS A 113 6.95 -1.26 0.89
CA HIS A 113 7.63 -0.24 0.10
C HIS A 113 6.62 0.55 -0.75
N TYR A 114 6.83 1.87 -0.91
CA TYR A 114 5.83 2.74 -1.57
C TYR A 114 5.47 2.30 -3.00
N HIS A 115 6.39 1.72 -3.78
CA HIS A 115 6.07 1.13 -5.08
C HIS A 115 5.17 -0.11 -4.96
N MET A 116 5.47 -1.01 -4.00
CA MET A 116 4.63 -2.17 -3.71
C MET A 116 3.23 -1.74 -3.24
N THR A 117 3.18 -0.77 -2.32
CA THR A 117 1.92 -0.22 -1.80
C THR A 117 1.10 0.48 -2.87
N THR A 118 1.74 1.20 -3.81
CA THR A 118 1.06 1.81 -4.96
C THR A 118 0.50 0.74 -5.89
N CYS A 119 1.27 -0.30 -6.21
CA CYS A 119 0.78 -1.43 -7.02
C CYS A 119 -0.40 -2.12 -6.34
N LYS A 120 -0.31 -2.44 -5.05
CA LYS A 120 -1.39 -3.02 -4.26
C LYS A 120 -2.64 -2.14 -4.22
N HIS A 121 -2.46 -0.81 -4.11
CA HIS A 121 -3.57 0.15 -4.16
C HIS A 121 -4.32 0.12 -5.49
N ASN A 122 -3.60 0.03 -6.61
CA ASN A 122 -4.22 -0.11 -7.92
C ASN A 122 -4.91 -1.47 -8.05
N LEU A 123 -4.23 -2.54 -7.65
CA LEU A 123 -4.70 -3.92 -7.75
C LEU A 123 -5.98 -4.17 -6.94
N LEU A 124 -6.09 -3.64 -5.71
CA LEU A 124 -7.29 -3.78 -4.90
C LEU A 124 -8.53 -3.11 -5.53
N GLN A 125 -8.33 -2.13 -6.41
CA GLN A 125 -9.40 -1.50 -7.17
C GLN A 125 -9.74 -2.27 -8.45
N MET A 126 -8.76 -2.95 -9.07
CA MET A 126 -8.97 -3.77 -10.27
C MET A 126 -9.82 -5.01 -9.97
N TYR A 127 -9.53 -5.71 -8.86
CA TYR A 127 -10.38 -6.81 -8.41
C TYR A 127 -11.80 -6.33 -8.12
N GLY A 128 -12.76 -6.87 -8.86
CA GLY A 128 -14.16 -6.55 -8.74
C GLY A 128 -14.67 -5.45 -9.67
N ARG A 129 -13.81 -4.82 -10.50
CA ARG A 129 -14.20 -3.71 -11.39
C ARG A 129 -13.81 -3.90 -12.86
N THR A 130 -12.80 -4.70 -13.17
CA THR A 130 -12.42 -4.98 -14.55
C THR A 130 -13.34 -6.04 -15.15
N GLU A 131 -13.55 -6.02 -16.47
CA GLU A 131 -14.51 -6.92 -17.16
C GLU A 131 -14.30 -8.41 -16.86
N VAL A 132 -13.04 -8.84 -16.66
CA VAL A 132 -12.67 -10.23 -16.36
C VAL A 132 -12.77 -10.55 -14.86
N PHE A 133 -12.72 -9.53 -14.00
CA PHE A 133 -12.67 -9.66 -12.53
C PHE A 133 -13.84 -8.92 -11.87
N LEU A 134 -15.07 -9.06 -12.39
CA LEU A 134 -16.25 -8.50 -11.72
C LEU A 134 -16.50 -9.20 -10.39
N ILE A 135 -16.91 -8.45 -9.38
CA ILE A 135 -17.03 -8.93 -7.98
C ILE A 135 -17.95 -10.16 -7.83
N GLN A 136 -18.95 -10.31 -8.70
CA GLN A 136 -19.85 -11.46 -8.69
C GLN A 136 -19.24 -12.71 -9.34
N ASP A 137 -18.25 -12.54 -10.25
CA ASP A 137 -17.75 -13.60 -11.12
C ASP A 137 -16.42 -14.19 -10.63
N ILE A 138 -15.61 -13.38 -9.91
CA ILE A 138 -14.33 -13.85 -9.35
C ILE A 138 -14.54 -14.92 -8.27
N ASP A 139 -13.60 -15.85 -8.17
CA ASP A 139 -13.66 -16.97 -7.24
C ASP A 139 -13.38 -16.52 -5.77
N GLU A 140 -13.44 -17.47 -4.84
CA GLU A 140 -13.24 -17.18 -3.41
C GLU A 140 -11.79 -16.82 -3.10
N GLU A 141 -10.81 -17.40 -3.80
CA GLU A 141 -9.38 -17.09 -3.64
C GLU A 141 -9.11 -15.64 -4.04
N GLN A 142 -9.65 -15.19 -5.18
CA GLN A 142 -9.54 -13.81 -5.66
C GLN A 142 -10.25 -12.82 -4.73
N LEU A 143 -11.43 -13.17 -4.19
CA LEU A 143 -12.11 -12.36 -3.16
C LEU A 143 -11.26 -12.22 -1.90
N MET A 144 -10.66 -13.32 -1.43
CA MET A 144 -9.76 -13.30 -0.28
C MET A 144 -8.50 -12.49 -0.55
N ARG A 145 -7.91 -12.62 -1.75
CA ARG A 145 -6.76 -11.82 -2.18
C ARG A 145 -7.06 -10.33 -2.16
N LYS A 146 -8.23 -9.91 -2.70
CA LYS A 146 -8.69 -8.52 -2.60
C LYS A 146 -8.79 -8.06 -1.14
N ALA A 147 -9.38 -8.87 -0.28
CA ALA A 147 -9.53 -8.53 1.13
C ALA A 147 -8.17 -8.40 1.85
N GLU A 148 -7.20 -9.24 1.52
CA GLU A 148 -5.83 -9.19 2.03
C GLU A 148 -5.13 -7.90 1.60
N LEU A 149 -5.15 -7.57 0.31
CA LEU A 149 -4.58 -6.32 -0.23
C LEU A 149 -5.16 -5.07 0.47
N CYS A 150 -6.46 -5.06 0.74
CA CYS A 150 -7.09 -3.97 1.48
C CYS A 150 -6.57 -3.87 2.92
N ARG A 151 -6.41 -5.00 3.62
CA ARG A 151 -5.89 -5.04 5.01
C ARG A 151 -4.44 -4.57 5.07
N GLU A 152 -3.58 -5.09 4.19
CA GLU A 152 -2.19 -4.67 4.09
C GLU A 152 -2.07 -3.16 3.83
N HIS A 153 -2.91 -2.63 2.93
CA HIS A 153 -2.92 -1.20 2.63
C HIS A 153 -3.36 -0.36 3.83
N LEU A 154 -4.38 -0.80 4.56
CA LEU A 154 -4.86 -0.14 5.78
C LEU A 154 -3.83 -0.17 6.91
N GLU A 155 -3.08 -1.28 7.06
CA GLU A 155 -2.01 -1.41 8.05
C GLU A 155 -0.90 -0.38 7.79
N VAL A 156 -0.43 -0.26 6.57
CA VAL A 156 0.56 0.76 6.19
C VAL A 156 0.05 2.17 6.46
N ILE A 157 -1.20 2.48 6.09
CA ILE A 157 -1.81 3.77 6.38
C ILE A 157 -1.84 4.05 7.89
N HIS A 158 -2.19 3.04 8.70
CA HIS A 158 -2.26 3.19 10.16
C HIS A 158 -0.90 3.51 10.78
N ILE A 159 0.17 2.90 10.29
CA ILE A 159 1.54 3.17 10.76
C ILE A 159 1.98 4.59 10.38
N ILE A 160 1.76 4.99 9.12
CA ILE A 160 2.23 6.28 8.58
C ILE A 160 1.38 7.46 9.09
N ASP A 161 0.08 7.25 9.25
CA ASP A 161 -0.89 8.27 9.66
C ASP A 161 -1.88 7.71 10.69
N PRO A 162 -1.43 7.42 11.93
CA PRO A 162 -2.24 6.78 12.97
C PRO A 162 -3.49 7.59 13.32
N HIS A 163 -3.45 8.91 13.15
CA HIS A 163 -4.59 9.80 13.40
C HIS A 163 -5.51 9.97 12.19
N LYS A 164 -5.21 9.33 11.05
CA LYS A 164 -6.01 9.36 9.81
C LYS A 164 -6.32 10.77 9.30
N ILE A 165 -5.40 11.72 9.49
CA ILE A 165 -5.60 13.13 9.09
C ILE A 165 -5.25 13.34 7.63
N ARG A 166 -4.13 12.75 7.17
CA ARG A 166 -3.58 12.98 5.83
C ARG A 166 -4.04 11.95 4.81
N LEU A 167 -4.23 10.70 5.27
CA LEU A 167 -4.55 9.55 4.44
C LEU A 167 -6.01 9.08 4.61
N MET A 168 -6.87 9.90 5.21
CA MET A 168 -8.27 9.54 5.47
C MET A 168 -9.01 9.08 4.21
N ILE A 169 -8.80 9.72 3.07
CA ILE A 169 -9.44 9.35 1.79
C ILE A 169 -8.96 7.96 1.33
N PHE A 170 -7.67 7.66 1.45
CA PHE A 170 -7.11 6.36 1.11
C PHE A 170 -7.62 5.26 2.06
N ALA A 171 -7.70 5.56 3.36
CA ALA A 171 -8.26 4.64 4.35
C ALA A 171 -9.75 4.36 4.06
N ALA A 172 -10.54 5.40 3.79
CA ALA A 172 -11.95 5.26 3.46
C ALA A 172 -12.17 4.41 2.19
N ALA A 173 -11.39 4.68 1.14
CA ALA A 173 -11.44 3.89 -0.10
C ALA A 173 -11.08 2.41 0.16
N ALA A 174 -10.02 2.14 0.91
CA ALA A 174 -9.60 0.78 1.22
C ALA A 174 -10.62 0.03 2.10
N HIS A 175 -11.28 0.71 3.05
CA HIS A 175 -12.37 0.12 3.82
C HIS A 175 -13.59 -0.19 2.94
N PHE A 176 -13.94 0.70 2.01
CA PHE A 176 -15.00 0.46 1.04
C PHE A 176 -14.69 -0.74 0.15
N GLU A 177 -13.47 -0.81 -0.38
CA GLU A 177 -13.03 -1.94 -1.22
C GLU A 177 -12.97 -3.25 -0.41
N LEU A 178 -12.63 -3.22 0.87
CA LEU A 178 -12.64 -4.38 1.76
C LEU A 178 -14.05 -4.92 2.02
N HIS A 179 -15.05 -4.04 2.07
CA HIS A 179 -16.44 -4.44 2.30
C HIS A 179 -16.96 -5.37 1.19
N LEU A 180 -16.63 -5.06 -0.07
CA LEU A 180 -17.15 -5.77 -1.25
C LEU A 180 -16.86 -7.28 -1.26
N PRO A 181 -15.60 -7.75 -1.14
CA PRO A 181 -15.30 -9.18 -1.15
C PRO A 181 -15.89 -9.89 0.08
N LEU A 182 -15.90 -9.25 1.25
CA LEU A 182 -16.46 -9.84 2.46
C LEU A 182 -17.98 -10.02 2.35
N LEU A 183 -18.68 -9.06 1.75
CA LEU A 183 -20.11 -9.18 1.49
C LEU A 183 -20.41 -10.28 0.48
N GLN A 184 -19.62 -10.38 -0.59
CA GLN A 184 -19.79 -11.40 -1.62
C GLN A 184 -19.54 -12.82 -1.06
N ILE A 185 -18.53 -13.01 -0.22
CA ILE A 185 -18.26 -14.28 0.46
C ILE A 185 -19.44 -14.65 1.38
N SER A 186 -19.96 -13.71 2.17
CA SER A 186 -21.11 -13.96 3.05
C SER A 186 -22.37 -14.29 2.26
N LYS A 187 -22.59 -13.61 1.11
CA LYS A 187 -23.71 -13.89 0.20
C LYS A 187 -23.63 -15.30 -0.36
N ARG A 188 -22.45 -15.75 -0.86
CA ARG A 188 -22.26 -17.11 -1.36
C ARG A 188 -22.51 -18.17 -0.29
N LYS A 189 -22.05 -17.92 0.95
CA LYS A 189 -22.30 -18.81 2.10
C LYS A 189 -23.78 -18.93 2.42
N TRP A 190 -24.50 -17.82 2.36
CA TRP A 190 -25.95 -17.80 2.57
C TRP A 190 -26.69 -18.56 1.46
N GLU A 191 -26.35 -18.32 0.18
CA GLU A 191 -26.91 -19.01 -0.99
C GLU A 191 -26.63 -20.52 -0.95
N ALA A 192 -25.46 -20.92 -0.41
CA ALA A 192 -25.11 -22.32 -0.20
C ALA A 192 -25.74 -22.95 1.06
N GLY A 193 -26.51 -22.19 1.84
CA GLY A 193 -27.15 -22.66 3.06
C GLY A 193 -26.19 -22.92 4.24
N THR A 194 -24.95 -22.44 4.17
CA THR A 194 -23.95 -22.64 5.24
C THR A 194 -24.07 -21.63 6.38
N ILE A 195 -24.77 -20.52 6.16
CA ILE A 195 -25.15 -19.55 7.19
C ILE A 195 -26.64 -19.23 7.09
N SER A 196 -27.27 -18.90 8.22
CA SER A 196 -28.67 -18.50 8.29
C SER A 196 -28.90 -17.09 7.70
N THR A 197 -30.16 -16.80 7.40
CA THR A 197 -30.56 -15.45 6.95
C THR A 197 -30.29 -14.39 8.03
N GLU A 198 -30.39 -14.74 9.31
CA GLU A 198 -30.12 -13.83 10.41
C GLU A 198 -28.62 -13.51 10.52
N GLU A 199 -27.76 -14.53 10.42
CA GLU A 199 -26.30 -14.35 10.37
C GLU A 199 -25.88 -13.51 9.18
N PHE A 200 -26.40 -13.77 7.97
CA PHE A 200 -26.12 -12.97 6.79
C PHE A 200 -26.51 -11.50 6.97
N ARG A 201 -27.71 -11.24 7.52
CA ARG A 201 -28.17 -9.87 7.82
C ARG A 201 -27.30 -9.18 8.85
N PHE A 202 -26.90 -9.89 9.91
CA PHE A 202 -25.99 -9.35 10.93
C PHE A 202 -24.64 -8.99 10.35
N GLU A 203 -24.00 -9.90 9.61
CA GLU A 203 -22.72 -9.64 8.96
C GLU A 203 -22.78 -8.47 7.99
N SER A 204 -23.84 -8.38 7.17
CA SER A 204 -24.02 -7.29 6.21
C SER A 204 -24.25 -5.95 6.90
N SER A 205 -25.09 -5.90 7.93
CA SER A 205 -25.41 -4.68 8.69
C SER A 205 -24.22 -4.20 9.51
N PHE A 206 -23.50 -5.10 10.17
CA PHE A 206 -22.32 -4.79 10.98
C PHE A 206 -21.20 -4.20 10.13
N ARG A 207 -20.97 -4.76 8.94
CA ARG A 207 -19.96 -4.27 7.98
C ARG A 207 -20.32 -2.90 7.43
N CYS A 208 -21.59 -2.65 7.12
CA CYS A 208 -22.07 -1.31 6.72
C CYS A 208 -21.93 -0.27 7.84
N ALA A 209 -22.20 -0.66 9.09
CA ALA A 209 -22.05 0.23 10.24
C ALA A 209 -20.59 0.61 10.51
N ILE A 210 -19.64 -0.34 10.37
CA ILE A 210 -18.21 -0.05 10.49
C ILE A 210 -17.76 0.94 9.41
N LEU A 211 -18.21 0.78 8.18
CA LEU A 211 -17.91 1.74 7.10
C LEU A 211 -18.45 3.13 7.43
N ALA A 212 -19.70 3.23 7.91
CA ALA A 212 -20.31 4.50 8.30
C ALA A 212 -19.54 5.16 9.45
N PHE A 213 -19.09 4.39 10.45
CA PHE A 213 -18.35 4.90 11.61
C PHE A 213 -16.92 5.33 11.27
N LEU A 214 -16.26 4.65 10.31
CA LEU A 214 -14.89 4.95 9.88
C LEU A 214 -14.81 6.11 8.88
N ILE A 215 -15.90 6.39 8.15
CA ILE A 215 -15.98 7.46 7.14
C ILE A 215 -16.43 8.78 7.77
N ILE A 216 -17.17 8.77 8.88
CA ILE A 216 -17.62 9.98 9.56
C ILE A 216 -16.56 10.40 10.58
N PRO A 217 -15.80 11.51 10.37
CA PRO A 217 -14.91 12.02 11.41
C PRO A 217 -15.71 12.49 12.61
N GLY A 218 -15.44 11.88 13.78
CA GLY A 218 -15.69 12.39 15.12
C GLY A 218 -16.84 13.36 15.32
N ARG A 219 -18.00 12.83 15.74
CA ARG A 219 -18.81 13.53 16.74
C ARG A 219 -18.32 13.04 18.11
N SER A 220 -17.39 13.75 18.69
CA SER A 220 -17.14 13.76 20.12
C SER A 220 -17.76 15.00 20.71
#